data_92c3fbe5bbd696d9a9fd2b6848099164
#
_entry.id   92c3fbe5bbd696d9a9fd2b6848099164
#
_cell.length_a   1.000
_cell.length_b   1.000
_cell.length_c   1.000
_cell.angle_alpha   90.00
_cell.angle_beta   90.00
_cell.angle_gamma   90.00
#
_symmetry.space_group_name_H-M   'P 1'
#
loop_
_entity.id
_entity.type
_entity.pdbx_description
1 polymer ?
#
loop_
_entity_poly.entity_id
_entity_poly.type
_entity_poly.pdbx_seq_one_letter_code
_entity_poly.pdbx_strand_id
1 'polypeptide(L)'
;MNWRQIIDKYYSDNAELKDILLRHSSAVARKALDIAKRHPELNLDLNFIEEAAMLHDIGVIKTDAPDIKCYGNEPYIRHGVLGAEMLRAEGMPRHARVCERHTGAGLS
;
A
#
# COMPACT_ATOMS: atom_id res chain seq x y z
N MET A 1 6.51 -14.32 -1.18
CA MET A 1 5.38 -13.94 -0.30
C MET A 1 4.47 -13.01 -1.07
N ASN A 2 3.18 -13.30 -1.11
CA ASN A 2 2.24 -12.44 -1.84
C ASN A 2 1.77 -11.28 -0.96
N TRP A 3 1.08 -10.31 -1.58
CA TRP A 3 0.65 -9.11 -0.86
C TRP A 3 -0.27 -9.42 0.33
N ARG A 4 -1.11 -10.44 0.20
CA ARG A 4 -2.03 -10.81 1.29
C ARG A 4 -1.27 -11.32 2.51
N GLN A 5 -0.24 -12.13 2.28
CA GLN A 5 0.61 -12.64 3.36
C GLN A 5 1.39 -11.51 4.04
N ILE A 6 1.84 -10.53 3.27
CA ILE A 6 2.56 -9.38 3.82
C ILE A 6 1.64 -8.55 4.71
N ILE A 7 0.42 -8.27 4.26
CA ILE A 7 -0.54 -7.53 5.07
C ILE A 7 -0.87 -8.32 6.34
N ASP A 8 -1.10 -9.62 6.24
CA ASP A 8 -1.37 -10.46 7.40
C ASP A 8 -0.23 -10.40 8.41
N LYS A 9 1.02 -10.40 7.93
CA LYS A 9 2.20 -10.35 8.78
C LYS A 9 2.25 -9.08 9.63
N TYR A 10 2.00 -7.92 9.03
CA TYR A 10 2.16 -6.63 9.70
C TYR A 10 0.91 -6.13 10.41
N TYR A 11 -0.26 -6.65 10.05
CA TYR A 11 -1.54 -6.16 10.55
C TYR A 11 -2.27 -7.17 11.44
N SER A 12 -1.61 -8.26 11.84
CA SER A 12 -2.24 -9.32 12.64
C SER A 12 -2.77 -8.84 13.98
N ASP A 13 -2.16 -7.79 14.56
CA ASP A 13 -2.53 -7.29 15.87
C ASP A 13 -3.54 -6.14 15.83
N ASN A 14 -3.99 -5.75 14.64
CA ASN A 14 -4.93 -4.64 14.50
C ASN A 14 -5.95 -4.94 13.40
N ALA A 15 -6.94 -5.75 13.75
CA ALA A 15 -7.96 -6.19 12.79
C ALA A 15 -8.79 -5.04 12.23
N GLU A 16 -9.06 -4.01 13.03
CA GLU A 16 -9.83 -2.85 12.57
C GLU A 16 -9.08 -2.09 11.48
N LEU A 17 -7.79 -1.83 11.71
CA LEU A 17 -6.96 -1.16 10.72
C LEU A 17 -6.77 -2.01 9.48
N LYS A 18 -6.59 -3.33 9.66
CA LYS A 18 -6.47 -4.26 8.54
C LYS A 18 -7.68 -4.16 7.62
N ASP A 19 -8.88 -4.12 8.20
CA ASP A 19 -10.11 -4.00 7.43
C ASP A 19 -10.16 -2.68 6.66
N ILE A 20 -9.81 -1.57 7.32
CA ILE A 20 -9.75 -0.26 6.68
C ILE A 20 -8.76 -0.28 5.51
N LEU A 21 -7.58 -0.82 5.74
CA LEU A 21 -6.54 -0.92 4.72
C LEU A 21 -7.01 -1.73 3.52
N LEU A 22 -7.61 -2.90 3.76
CA LEU A 22 -8.06 -3.78 2.68
C LEU A 22 -9.16 -3.13 1.86
N ARG A 23 -10.10 -2.44 2.49
CA ARG A 23 -11.19 -1.76 1.78
C ARG A 23 -10.65 -0.65 0.90
N HIS A 24 -9.78 0.20 1.46
CA HIS A 24 -9.20 1.31 0.71
C HIS A 24 -8.33 0.81 -0.44
N SER A 25 -7.43 -0.11 -0.14
CA SER A 25 -6.48 -0.62 -1.12
C SER A 25 -7.18 -1.40 -2.24
N SER A 26 -8.23 -2.16 -1.90
CA SER A 26 -9.02 -2.87 -2.92
C SER A 26 -9.72 -1.90 -3.87
N ALA A 27 -10.23 -0.78 -3.36
CA ALA A 27 -10.85 0.23 -4.21
C ALA A 27 -9.83 0.86 -5.15
N VAL A 28 -8.63 1.17 -4.65
CA VAL A 28 -7.54 1.71 -5.47
C VAL A 28 -7.10 0.69 -6.52
N ALA A 29 -6.94 -0.57 -6.14
CA ALA A 29 -6.53 -1.63 -7.06
C ALA A 29 -7.55 -1.82 -8.17
N ARG A 30 -8.83 -1.82 -7.84
CA ARG A 30 -9.90 -1.98 -8.83
C ARG A 30 -9.87 -0.84 -9.84
N LYS A 31 -9.71 0.39 -9.38
CA LYS A 31 -9.64 1.55 -10.25
C LYS A 31 -8.39 1.51 -11.14
N ALA A 32 -7.24 1.15 -10.57
CA ALA A 32 -6.01 1.08 -11.33
C ALA A 32 -6.07 -0.01 -12.41
N LEU A 33 -6.64 -1.17 -12.08
CA LEU A 33 -6.80 -2.26 -13.04
C LEU A 33 -7.78 -1.90 -14.15
N ASP A 34 -8.86 -1.20 -13.80
CA ASP A 34 -9.84 -0.76 -14.78
C ASP A 34 -9.20 0.19 -15.80
N ILE A 35 -8.41 1.15 -15.33
CA ILE A 35 -7.67 2.07 -16.20
C ILE A 35 -6.68 1.30 -17.08
N ALA A 36 -5.93 0.36 -16.50
CA ALA A 36 -4.95 -0.42 -17.24
C ALA A 36 -5.60 -1.24 -18.35
N LYS A 37 -6.77 -1.81 -18.09
CA LYS A 37 -7.51 -2.61 -19.07
C LYS A 37 -8.08 -1.78 -20.22
N ARG A 38 -8.28 -0.48 -19.99
CA ARG A 38 -8.73 0.44 -21.04
C ARG A 38 -7.59 0.86 -21.97
N HIS A 39 -6.36 0.56 -21.61
CA HIS A 39 -5.17 0.94 -22.37
C HIS A 39 -4.30 -0.26 -22.68
N PRO A 40 -4.83 -1.27 -23.41
CA PRO A 40 -4.06 -2.49 -23.72
C PRO A 40 -2.80 -2.20 -24.53
N GLU A 41 -2.78 -1.07 -25.26
CA GLU A 41 -1.62 -0.66 -26.04
C GLU A 41 -0.37 -0.41 -25.16
N LEU A 42 -0.57 -0.14 -23.85
CA LEU A 42 0.54 0.11 -22.95
C LEU A 42 1.17 -1.17 -22.41
N ASN A 43 0.52 -2.31 -22.64
CA ASN A 43 1.03 -3.62 -22.23
C ASN A 43 1.47 -3.66 -20.76
N LEU A 44 0.61 -3.17 -19.87
CA LEU A 44 0.91 -3.05 -18.45
C LEU A 44 0.85 -4.40 -17.74
N ASP A 45 1.70 -4.56 -16.73
CA ASP A 45 1.72 -5.77 -15.88
C ASP A 45 0.59 -5.67 -14.84
N LEU A 46 -0.53 -6.33 -15.13
CA LEU A 46 -1.72 -6.26 -14.28
C LEU A 46 -1.48 -6.85 -12.89
N ASN A 47 -0.66 -7.90 -12.79
CA ASN A 47 -0.35 -8.49 -11.50
C ASN A 47 0.44 -7.53 -10.62
N PHE A 48 1.43 -6.85 -11.21
CA PHE A 48 2.20 -5.86 -10.47
C PHE A 48 1.33 -4.69 -10.03
N ILE A 49 0.44 -4.22 -10.91
CA ILE A 49 -0.47 -3.11 -10.59
C ILE A 49 -1.35 -3.46 -9.40
N GLU A 50 -1.92 -4.66 -9.39
CA GLU A 50 -2.75 -5.10 -8.27
C GLU A 50 -1.94 -5.16 -6.97
N GLU A 51 -0.78 -5.80 -7.01
CA GLU A 51 0.08 -5.94 -5.83
C GLU A 51 0.53 -4.60 -5.29
N ALA A 52 0.98 -3.72 -6.18
CA ALA A 52 1.45 -2.39 -5.77
C ALA A 52 0.31 -1.58 -5.16
N ALA A 53 -0.89 -1.65 -5.73
CA ALA A 53 -2.04 -0.94 -5.20
C ALA A 53 -2.44 -1.48 -3.83
N MET A 54 -2.42 -2.81 -3.64
CA MET A 54 -2.76 -3.41 -2.35
C MET A 54 -1.76 -3.06 -1.26
N LEU A 55 -0.51 -2.78 -1.62
CA LEU A 55 0.57 -2.52 -0.66
C LEU A 55 0.94 -1.04 -0.52
N HIS A 56 0.34 -0.14 -1.31
CA HIS A 56 0.81 1.25 -1.36
C HIS A 56 0.68 2.00 -0.04
N ASP A 57 -0.26 1.63 0.81
CA ASP A 57 -0.49 2.27 2.11
C ASP A 57 -0.05 1.41 3.29
N ILE A 58 0.74 0.36 3.06
CA ILE A 58 1.10 -0.57 4.13
C ILE A 58 1.79 0.10 5.32
N GLY A 59 2.45 1.23 5.09
CA GLY A 59 3.18 1.95 6.13
C GLY A 59 2.30 2.65 7.16
N VAL A 60 0.99 2.77 6.94
CA VAL A 60 0.12 3.51 7.86
C VAL A 60 0.11 2.91 9.26
N ILE A 61 0.36 1.61 9.41
CA ILE A 61 0.38 0.97 10.73
C ILE A 61 1.44 1.56 11.66
N LYS A 62 2.50 2.16 11.10
CA LYS A 62 3.56 2.77 11.89
C LYS A 62 3.30 4.22 12.25
N THR A 63 2.19 4.77 11.82
CA THR A 63 1.89 6.19 11.99
C THR A 63 0.90 6.42 13.13
N ASP A 64 0.87 7.68 13.61
CA ASP A 64 -0.05 8.13 14.64
C ASP A 64 -1.24 8.82 13.96
N ALA A 65 -2.31 8.07 13.77
CA ALA A 65 -3.56 8.56 13.18
C ALA A 65 -4.73 7.80 13.81
N PRO A 66 -5.09 8.11 15.05
CA PRO A 66 -6.09 7.34 15.80
C PRO A 66 -7.48 7.35 15.16
N ASP A 67 -7.81 8.38 14.38
CA ASP A 67 -9.11 8.45 13.69
C ASP A 67 -9.31 7.28 12.71
N ILE A 68 -8.24 6.70 12.20
CA ILE A 68 -8.27 5.53 11.33
C ILE A 68 -7.61 4.32 11.98
N LYS A 69 -7.56 4.31 13.31
CA LYS A 69 -7.05 3.18 14.11
C LYS A 69 -5.55 2.91 13.93
N CYS A 70 -4.78 3.95 13.62
CA CYS A 70 -3.32 3.86 13.54
C CYS A 70 -2.72 4.37 14.84
N TYR A 71 -1.99 3.50 15.54
CA TYR A 71 -1.46 3.80 16.87
C TYR A 71 0.07 3.70 16.94
N GLY A 72 0.74 4.00 15.82
CA GLY A 72 2.19 4.07 15.77
C GLY A 72 2.72 5.40 16.29
N ASN A 73 4.01 5.65 16.11
CA ASN A 73 4.68 6.83 16.64
C ASN A 73 5.09 7.85 15.58
N GLU A 74 5.05 7.47 14.30
CA GLU A 74 5.54 8.32 13.22
C GLU A 74 4.45 9.24 12.68
N PRO A 75 4.81 10.42 12.16
CA PRO A 75 3.83 11.28 11.50
C PRO A 75 3.18 10.57 10.31
N TYR A 76 1.91 10.80 10.12
CA TYR A 76 1.16 10.15 9.02
C TYR A 76 1.78 10.43 7.65
N ILE A 77 2.31 11.62 7.45
CA ILE A 77 2.93 12.00 6.16
C ILE A 77 4.08 11.07 5.75
N ARG A 78 4.67 10.35 6.71
CA ARG A 78 5.77 9.44 6.45
C ARG A 78 5.31 8.04 6.04
N HIS A 79 4.02 7.77 5.93
CA HIS A 79 3.56 6.40 5.68
C HIS A 79 4.11 5.82 4.35
N GLY A 80 4.33 6.64 3.34
CA GLY A 80 4.92 6.18 2.09
C GLY A 80 6.34 5.67 2.25
N VAL A 81 7.18 6.45 2.93
CA VAL A 81 8.58 6.07 3.19
C VAL A 81 8.65 4.86 4.11
N LEU A 82 7.82 4.84 5.15
CA LEU A 82 7.79 3.72 6.10
C LEU A 82 7.34 2.43 5.42
N GLY A 83 6.31 2.51 4.58
CA GLY A 83 5.86 1.36 3.80
C GLY A 83 6.93 0.87 2.85
N ALA A 84 7.66 1.78 2.22
CA ALA A 84 8.75 1.43 1.32
C ALA A 84 9.84 0.65 2.07
N GLU A 85 10.19 1.08 3.27
CA GLU A 85 11.17 0.35 4.09
C GLU A 85 10.68 -1.07 4.41
N MET A 86 9.39 -1.21 4.75
CA MET A 86 8.78 -2.51 5.01
C MET A 86 8.87 -3.41 3.78
N LEU A 87 8.56 -2.88 2.60
CA LEU A 87 8.56 -3.66 1.36
C LEU A 87 9.97 -4.02 0.90
N ARG A 88 10.96 -3.15 1.12
CA ARG A 88 12.34 -3.48 0.83
C ARG A 88 12.82 -4.63 1.73
N ALA A 89 12.39 -4.63 2.99
CA ALA A 89 12.69 -5.73 3.90
C ALA A 89 12.08 -7.05 3.45
N GLU A 90 10.97 -7.00 2.70
CA GLU A 90 10.33 -8.19 2.15
C GLU A 90 10.87 -8.56 0.75
N GLY A 91 11.90 -7.87 0.27
CA GLY A 91 12.48 -8.16 -1.04
C GLY A 91 11.65 -7.65 -2.22
N MET A 92 10.89 -6.58 -2.03
CA MET A 92 9.99 -6.03 -3.05
C MET A 92 10.34 -4.59 -3.41
N PRO A 93 11.50 -4.34 -4.05
CA PRO A 93 11.97 -2.97 -4.31
C PRO A 93 11.10 -2.17 -5.29
N ARG A 94 10.49 -2.83 -6.27
CA ARG A 94 9.60 -2.14 -7.22
C ARG A 94 8.34 -1.67 -6.54
N HIS A 95 7.77 -2.50 -5.67
CA HIS A 95 6.57 -2.15 -4.89
C HIS A 95 6.92 -1.06 -3.88
N ALA A 96 8.11 -1.12 -3.29
CA ALA A 96 8.59 -0.09 -2.37
C ALA A 96 8.65 1.28 -3.05
N ARG A 97 9.09 1.33 -4.29
CA ARG A 97 9.14 2.58 -5.06
C ARG A 97 7.77 3.21 -5.24
N VAL A 98 6.78 2.39 -5.58
CA VAL A 98 5.40 2.86 -5.72
C VAL A 98 4.92 3.43 -4.38
N CYS A 99 5.20 2.71 -3.30
CA CYS A 99 4.79 3.10 -1.96
C CYS A 99 5.36 4.45 -1.56
N GLU A 100 6.67 4.67 -1.74
CA GLU A 100 7.30 5.92 -1.33
C GLU A 100 6.92 7.10 -2.23
N ARG A 101 6.62 6.84 -3.50
CA ARG A 101 6.33 7.92 -4.46
C ARG A 101 4.88 8.38 -4.42
N HIS A 102 3.95 7.55 -3.94
CA HIS A 102 2.55 7.95 -3.97
C HIS A 102 2.27 9.15 -3.06
N THR A 103 2.99 9.30 -1.95
CA THR A 103 2.84 10.46 -1.09
C THR A 103 3.64 11.65 -1.61
N GLY A 104 4.86 11.41 -2.11
CA GLY A 104 5.71 12.47 -2.61
C GLY A 104 5.21 13.07 -3.91
N ALA A 105 4.81 12.23 -4.85
CA ALA A 105 4.43 12.68 -6.19
C ALA A 105 3.17 13.53 -6.19
N GLY A 106 2.19 13.18 -5.41
CA GLY A 106 0.93 13.91 -5.38
C GLY A 106 0.87 14.89 -4.25
N LEU A 107 1.70 14.69 -3.28
CA LEU A 107 1.59 15.42 -2.02
C LEU A 107 0.15 15.38 -1.52
N SER A 108 -0.51 14.37 -1.96
CA SER A 108 -1.93 14.23 -1.77
C SER A 108 -2.21 13.04 -0.91
#